data_6ae2d9f684f6a1d1ebbf3c169b6a9c95
#
_entry.id   6ae2d9f684f6a1d1ebbf3c169b6a9c95
#
_cell.length_a   1.000
_cell.length_b   1.000
_cell.length_c   1.000
_cell.angle_alpha   90.00
_cell.angle_beta   90.00
_cell.angle_gamma   90.00
#
_symmetry.space_group_name_H-M   'P 1'
#
loop_
_entity.id
_entity.type
_entity.pdbx_description
1 polymer ?
#
loop_
_entity_poly.entity_id
_entity_poly.type
_entity_poly.pdbx_seq_one_letter_code
_entity_poly.pdbx_strand_id
1 'polypeptide(L)'
;MAGNDLYLTIDATLQEECYHLLEERIAGILISNINNSMDAGTRGHSTKDIRVPIYDVYNAIIQNNIVNVERFNDDDASVLEKATLKKYRAEKKVIVRKVRQLLASNSTTGAKSLSSDMNDFLDYFYKNLTDNSVVVTKSSESDSSRKTVDTSDSTYKSYVNGNISLSKYLQYAISQQWVDLDRLDIGNDFYSTQEIYKKLVDYGIDLLENDTTFTKMVYSYMIYHYELSGRDICLLLFDQGDIKYNAQEYSQVKHGITSPYSFLMRKIKKLEITPGQLGLDPCSGSIIVTDVNTGDVKAMVTYPSYDNNKMANQVDSDYFYTYLKDNTASPLLNRPTQQEIAPGSTFKMVSSVAALQEGLITPSSTVYDTVTFTKAPAYGSPRCWSTSSHGNLTVAGAIEHSCNVFFYEMGYRLGNGHNGRVNDKGGLARLKKYADMFGLTDKSGVEITESAPHFSTTDILRSCIGQGSHAYAPIQLARYVTTVANSGTCYDLTLVDKIKDVDGKTVLNNSAKVRNKVNVATSTWQAVHNGMYRVVNGAEHGSIFAGMKKKFAGKTGTAQQNTLHPNHAYFLSYGPYENPQISVSCVIPNGYTSSYAMECARDVYQYYFGDKKVSGGKATSVGRYAGTND
;
A
#
# COMPACT_ATOMS: atom_id res chain seq x y z
N MET A 1 -13.63 2.81 38.56
CA MET A 1 -13.21 1.44 38.94
C MET A 1 -11.99 1.09 38.09
N ALA A 2 -10.94 0.56 38.68
CA ALA A 2 -9.81 0.02 37.92
C ALA A 2 -10.32 -1.16 37.06
N GLY A 3 -9.83 -1.25 35.82
CA GLY A 3 -10.13 -2.38 34.93
C GLY A 3 -9.25 -3.58 35.23
N ASN A 4 -9.44 -4.66 34.49
CA ASN A 4 -8.58 -5.83 34.53
C ASN A 4 -7.26 -5.58 33.77
N ASP A 5 -6.19 -6.26 34.17
CA ASP A 5 -4.91 -6.25 33.46
C ASP A 5 -4.97 -7.22 32.28
N LEU A 6 -4.68 -6.74 31.10
CA LEU A 6 -4.58 -7.52 29.87
C LEU A 6 -3.12 -7.83 29.54
N TYR A 7 -2.77 -9.10 29.46
CA TYR A 7 -1.46 -9.57 29.01
C TYR A 7 -1.57 -10.05 27.57
N LEU A 8 -0.64 -9.58 26.75
CA LEU A 8 -0.60 -9.92 25.33
C LEU A 8 0.41 -11.03 25.03
N THR A 9 0.20 -11.75 23.93
CA THR A 9 1.15 -12.71 23.36
C THR A 9 2.33 -12.02 22.66
N ILE A 10 2.19 -10.72 22.38
CA ILE A 10 3.21 -9.91 21.73
C ILE A 10 4.48 -9.81 22.59
N ASP A 11 5.62 -10.12 21.99
CA ASP A 11 6.93 -9.76 22.50
C ASP A 11 7.26 -8.34 22.06
N ALA A 12 7.26 -7.39 22.99
CA ALA A 12 7.44 -5.98 22.69
C ALA A 12 8.79 -5.69 22.01
N THR A 13 9.85 -6.39 22.40
CA THR A 13 11.18 -6.20 21.81
C THR A 13 11.24 -6.75 20.39
N LEU A 14 10.64 -7.91 20.15
CA LEU A 14 10.51 -8.45 18.78
C LEU A 14 9.63 -7.56 17.91
N GLN A 15 8.55 -7.02 18.46
CA GLN A 15 7.65 -6.08 17.77
C GLN A 15 8.41 -4.85 17.28
N GLU A 16 9.17 -4.21 18.19
CA GLU A 16 9.97 -3.02 17.88
C GLU A 16 11.05 -3.32 16.84
N GLU A 17 11.77 -4.43 17.00
CA GLU A 17 12.81 -4.84 16.06
C GLU A 17 12.25 -5.15 14.67
N CYS A 18 11.13 -5.87 14.59
CA CYS A 18 10.45 -6.13 13.31
C CYS A 18 10.03 -4.84 12.61
N TYR A 19 9.58 -3.83 13.37
CA TYR A 19 9.23 -2.53 12.80
C TYR A 19 10.47 -1.85 12.21
N HIS A 20 11.57 -1.82 12.95
CA HIS A 20 12.81 -1.19 12.51
C HIS A 20 13.41 -1.88 11.28
N LEU A 21 13.48 -3.22 11.29
CA LEU A 21 13.95 -4.01 10.15
C LEU A 21 13.12 -3.77 8.88
N LEU A 22 11.81 -3.64 9.03
CA LEU A 22 10.91 -3.35 7.91
C LEU A 22 11.13 -1.93 7.36
N GLU A 23 11.26 -0.95 8.24
CA GLU A 23 11.52 0.44 7.87
C GLU A 23 12.86 0.60 7.14
N GLU A 24 13.94 0.03 7.68
CA GLU A 24 15.26 0.01 7.01
C GLU A 24 15.20 -0.64 5.63
N ARG A 25 14.47 -1.76 5.52
CA ARG A 25 14.30 -2.47 4.25
C ARG A 25 13.57 -1.61 3.23
N ILE A 26 12.45 -1.01 3.61
CA ILE A 26 11.66 -0.14 2.73
C ILE A 26 12.48 1.09 2.31
N ALA A 27 13.24 1.70 3.22
CA ALA A 27 14.14 2.81 2.91
C ALA A 27 15.21 2.39 1.89
N GLY A 28 15.81 1.21 2.04
CA GLY A 28 16.77 0.66 1.09
C GLY A 28 16.19 0.45 -0.30
N ILE A 29 14.95 -0.06 -0.40
CA ILE A 29 14.24 -0.25 -1.67
C ILE A 29 13.97 1.12 -2.32
N LEU A 30 13.43 2.07 -1.56
CA LEU A 30 13.13 3.41 -2.06
C LEU A 30 14.39 4.09 -2.61
N ILE A 31 15.49 4.10 -1.85
CA ILE A 31 16.79 4.66 -2.27
C ILE A 31 17.27 4.03 -3.59
N SER A 32 17.12 2.72 -3.74
CA SER A 32 17.58 2.01 -4.94
C SER A 32 16.78 2.38 -6.19
N ASN A 33 15.61 2.99 -6.03
CA ASN A 33 14.71 3.34 -7.12
C ASN A 33 14.55 4.85 -7.35
N ILE A 34 15.10 5.70 -6.48
CA ILE A 34 15.14 7.15 -6.70
C ILE A 34 16.22 7.47 -7.73
N ASN A 35 15.86 8.23 -8.76
CA ASN A 35 16.81 8.77 -9.73
C ASN A 35 16.89 10.30 -9.67
N ASN A 36 18.02 10.86 -10.09
CA ASN A 36 18.27 12.30 -10.10
C ASN A 36 17.72 12.95 -11.38
N SER A 37 16.42 12.83 -11.60
CA SER A 37 15.73 13.45 -12.75
C SER A 37 14.38 14.02 -12.32
N MET A 38 13.77 14.83 -13.19
CA MET A 38 12.41 15.34 -13.01
C MET A 38 11.39 14.29 -13.44
N ASP A 39 11.70 13.51 -14.47
CA ASP A 39 10.88 12.42 -14.99
C ASP A 39 11.72 11.16 -15.13
N ALA A 40 11.21 10.05 -14.65
CA ALA A 40 11.87 8.75 -14.76
C ALA A 40 11.80 8.17 -16.18
N GLY A 41 10.90 8.64 -17.03
CA GLY A 41 10.70 8.16 -18.40
C GLY A 41 10.11 6.74 -18.52
N THR A 42 10.00 6.00 -17.42
CA THR A 42 9.58 4.59 -17.39
C THR A 42 8.27 4.37 -16.62
N ARG A 43 7.67 5.42 -16.09
CA ARG A 43 6.45 5.35 -15.29
C ARG A 43 5.29 4.75 -16.09
N GLY A 44 4.72 3.64 -15.60
CA GLY A 44 3.59 2.95 -16.23
C GLY A 44 3.93 2.02 -17.41
N HIS A 45 5.19 1.89 -17.82
CA HIS A 45 5.60 1.00 -18.92
C HIS A 45 5.92 -0.42 -18.46
N SER A 46 6.51 -0.57 -17.28
CA SER A 46 6.82 -1.86 -16.67
C SER A 46 6.87 -1.73 -15.15
N THR A 47 6.23 -2.67 -14.46
CA THR A 47 6.23 -2.71 -12.98
C THR A 47 7.62 -3.02 -12.39
N LYS A 48 8.58 -3.47 -13.21
CA LYS A 48 9.96 -3.77 -12.78
C LYS A 48 10.88 -2.56 -12.89
N ASP A 49 10.57 -1.64 -13.81
CA ASP A 49 11.45 -0.54 -14.20
C ASP A 49 10.95 0.83 -13.72
N ILE A 50 9.88 0.86 -12.94
CA ILE A 50 9.38 2.09 -12.34
C ILE A 50 10.48 2.72 -11.47
N ARG A 51 10.72 4.02 -11.67
CA ARG A 51 11.66 4.81 -10.88
C ARG A 51 10.92 5.97 -10.22
N VAL A 52 11.46 6.44 -9.12
CA VAL A 52 10.96 7.61 -8.39
C VAL A 52 11.84 8.80 -8.76
N PRO A 53 11.36 9.81 -9.49
CA PRO A 53 12.12 11.03 -9.72
C PRO A 53 12.42 11.74 -8.40
N ILE A 54 13.60 12.39 -8.30
CA ILE A 54 13.93 13.19 -7.10
C ILE A 54 12.94 14.36 -6.90
N TYR A 55 12.31 14.84 -7.96
CA TYR A 55 11.28 15.89 -7.88
C TYR A 55 10.02 15.40 -7.17
N ASP A 56 9.66 14.12 -7.29
CA ASP A 56 8.58 13.51 -6.51
C ASP A 56 8.94 13.51 -5.01
N VAL A 57 10.23 13.31 -4.65
CA VAL A 57 10.69 13.39 -3.26
C VAL A 57 10.58 14.82 -2.74
N TYR A 58 10.99 15.83 -3.53
CA TYR A 58 10.81 17.24 -3.16
C TYR A 58 9.34 17.57 -2.94
N ASN A 59 8.49 17.11 -3.84
CA ASN A 59 7.05 17.32 -3.75
C ASN A 59 6.46 16.62 -2.51
N ALA A 60 6.84 15.38 -2.24
CA ALA A 60 6.37 14.60 -1.10
C ALA A 60 6.71 15.27 0.25
N ILE A 61 7.86 15.92 0.36
CA ILE A 61 8.27 16.68 1.56
C ILE A 61 7.25 17.78 1.89
N ILE A 62 6.69 18.44 0.89
CA ILE A 62 5.66 19.47 1.07
C ILE A 62 4.27 18.82 1.23
N GLN A 63 3.91 17.85 0.37
CA GLN A 63 2.58 17.24 0.37
C GLN A 63 2.24 16.55 1.70
N ASN A 64 3.21 15.88 2.31
CA ASN A 64 3.03 15.16 3.58
C ASN A 64 3.44 15.97 4.82
N ASN A 65 3.58 17.29 4.68
CA ASN A 65 3.91 18.22 5.77
C ASN A 65 5.21 17.86 6.53
N ILE A 66 6.19 17.23 5.87
CA ILE A 66 7.53 17.12 6.44
C ILE A 66 8.03 18.56 6.62
N VAL A 67 8.02 19.35 5.54
CA VAL A 67 8.08 20.82 5.64
C VAL A 67 6.64 21.34 5.66
N ASN A 68 6.24 21.93 6.78
CA ASN A 68 4.90 22.51 6.94
C ASN A 68 4.87 23.95 6.44
N VAL A 69 4.25 24.16 5.28
CA VAL A 69 4.17 25.47 4.61
C VAL A 69 3.29 26.49 5.36
N GLU A 70 2.42 26.06 6.27
CA GLU A 70 1.60 26.98 7.08
C GLU A 70 2.46 27.78 8.06
N ARG A 71 3.55 27.15 8.58
CA ARG A 71 4.52 27.80 9.47
C ARG A 71 5.27 28.96 8.83
N PHE A 72 5.28 29.06 7.50
CA PHE A 72 5.92 30.18 6.79
C PHE A 72 5.26 31.54 7.11
N ASN A 73 4.05 31.53 7.69
CA ASN A 73 3.36 32.72 8.15
C ASN A 73 3.69 33.12 9.61
N ASP A 74 4.40 32.26 10.36
CA ASP A 74 4.70 32.49 11.76
C ASP A 74 5.66 33.69 11.93
N ASP A 75 5.57 34.37 13.05
CA ASP A 75 6.40 35.54 13.34
C ASP A 75 7.89 35.17 13.39
N ASP A 76 8.21 33.98 13.89
CA ASP A 76 9.55 33.43 14.03
C ASP A 76 10.05 32.68 12.78
N ALA A 77 9.24 32.62 11.69
CA ALA A 77 9.64 32.02 10.45
C ALA A 77 10.97 32.56 9.92
N SER A 78 11.83 31.68 9.43
CA SER A 78 13.16 31.98 8.90
C SER A 78 13.12 32.95 7.71
N VAL A 79 14.28 33.50 7.36
CA VAL A 79 14.41 34.36 6.17
C VAL A 79 14.03 33.57 4.89
N LEU A 80 14.40 32.27 4.82
CA LEU A 80 14.09 31.44 3.65
C LEU A 80 12.61 31.09 3.59
N GLU A 81 11.97 30.78 4.72
CA GLU A 81 10.54 30.53 4.79
C GLU A 81 9.74 31.75 4.33
N LYS A 82 10.06 32.94 4.85
CA LYS A 82 9.42 34.21 4.43
C LYS A 82 9.65 34.52 2.93
N ALA A 83 10.86 34.24 2.42
CA ALA A 83 11.15 34.41 0.99
C ALA A 83 10.35 33.41 0.12
N THR A 84 10.23 32.15 0.55
CA THR A 84 9.45 31.12 -0.13
C THR A 84 7.96 31.47 -0.13
N LEU A 85 7.42 31.94 0.99
CA LEU A 85 6.05 32.43 1.09
C LEU A 85 5.77 33.60 0.13
N LYS A 86 6.72 34.53 -0.01
CA LYS A 86 6.59 35.65 -0.95
C LYS A 86 6.50 35.16 -2.40
N LYS A 87 7.34 34.22 -2.80
CA LYS A 87 7.29 33.57 -4.12
C LYS A 87 5.95 32.86 -4.34
N TYR A 88 5.52 32.04 -3.38
CA TYR A 88 4.23 31.35 -3.41
C TYR A 88 3.06 32.31 -3.62
N ARG A 89 2.98 33.41 -2.85
CA ARG A 89 1.91 34.39 -2.98
C ARG A 89 1.88 35.07 -4.35
N ALA A 90 3.04 35.28 -4.96
CA ALA A 90 3.14 35.81 -6.31
C ALA A 90 2.63 34.79 -7.36
N GLU A 91 3.07 33.54 -7.26
CA GLU A 91 2.69 32.50 -8.21
C GLU A 91 1.21 32.12 -8.07
N LYS A 92 0.68 32.01 -6.84
CA LYS A 92 -0.75 31.81 -6.59
C LYS A 92 -1.61 32.86 -7.31
N LYS A 93 -1.23 34.14 -7.26
CA LYS A 93 -1.94 35.20 -7.99
C LYS A 93 -1.92 35.00 -9.52
N VAL A 94 -0.80 34.51 -10.05
CA VAL A 94 -0.68 34.22 -11.50
C VAL A 94 -1.59 33.06 -11.87
N ILE A 95 -1.57 31.97 -11.11
CA ILE A 95 -2.40 30.77 -11.35
C ILE A 95 -3.88 31.12 -11.24
N VAL A 96 -4.31 31.78 -10.16
CA VAL A 96 -5.72 32.19 -9.96
C VAL A 96 -6.20 33.06 -11.13
N ARG A 97 -5.36 33.99 -11.62
CA ARG A 97 -5.68 34.82 -12.79
C ARG A 97 -5.87 33.95 -14.04
N LYS A 98 -5.00 32.99 -14.29
CA LYS A 98 -5.14 32.06 -15.43
C LYS A 98 -6.41 31.22 -15.31
N VAL A 99 -6.72 30.68 -14.13
CA VAL A 99 -7.96 29.95 -13.86
C VAL A 99 -9.18 30.83 -14.15
N ARG A 100 -9.21 32.07 -13.65
CA ARG A 100 -10.30 33.02 -13.95
C ARG A 100 -10.44 33.31 -15.46
N GLN A 101 -9.33 33.41 -16.18
CA GLN A 101 -9.37 33.61 -17.65
C GLN A 101 -9.98 32.40 -18.38
N LEU A 102 -9.63 31.17 -17.93
CA LEU A 102 -10.19 29.94 -18.49
C LEU A 102 -11.66 29.74 -18.12
N LEU A 103 -12.11 30.35 -17.04
CA LEU A 103 -13.50 30.39 -16.57
C LEU A 103 -14.26 31.60 -17.07
N ALA A 104 -13.70 32.44 -17.96
CA ALA A 104 -14.46 33.52 -18.58
C ALA A 104 -15.67 32.96 -19.35
N SER A 105 -16.82 33.66 -19.30
CA SER A 105 -18.09 33.16 -19.86
C SER A 105 -18.03 32.82 -21.36
N ASN A 106 -17.12 33.46 -22.10
CA ASN A 106 -16.86 33.22 -23.53
C ASN A 106 -15.70 32.22 -23.77
N SER A 107 -15.14 31.60 -22.75
CA SER A 107 -14.04 30.64 -22.90
C SER A 107 -14.52 29.36 -23.62
N THR A 108 -13.81 28.99 -24.68
CA THR A 108 -14.07 27.77 -25.44
C THR A 108 -13.00 26.71 -25.29
N THR A 109 -11.95 26.99 -24.47
CA THR A 109 -10.78 26.11 -24.32
C THR A 109 -11.15 24.88 -23.50
N GLY A 110 -11.25 23.73 -24.16
CA GLY A 110 -11.45 22.43 -23.50
C GLY A 110 -10.16 21.84 -22.98
N ALA A 111 -10.26 20.86 -22.07
CA ALA A 111 -9.16 20.22 -21.39
C ALA A 111 -8.04 19.70 -22.33
N LYS A 112 -8.41 19.17 -23.50
CA LYS A 112 -7.45 18.69 -24.52
C LYS A 112 -6.46 19.73 -25.03
N SER A 113 -6.77 21.00 -24.85
CA SER A 113 -5.97 22.14 -25.35
C SER A 113 -5.17 22.82 -24.22
N LEU A 114 -5.25 22.31 -23.00
CA LEU A 114 -4.57 22.86 -21.84
C LEU A 114 -3.32 22.04 -21.48
N SER A 115 -2.40 22.67 -20.76
CA SER A 115 -1.34 21.93 -20.08
C SER A 115 -1.92 21.06 -18.96
N SER A 116 -1.18 19.99 -18.57
CA SER A 116 -1.60 19.12 -17.46
C SER A 116 -1.90 19.94 -16.21
N ASP A 117 -0.98 20.84 -15.80
CA ASP A 117 -1.15 21.64 -14.59
C ASP A 117 -2.43 22.49 -14.59
N MET A 118 -2.76 23.10 -15.75
CA MET A 118 -3.98 23.91 -15.84
C MET A 118 -5.25 23.05 -15.81
N ASN A 119 -5.20 21.84 -16.35
CA ASN A 119 -6.28 20.87 -16.19
C ASN A 119 -6.44 20.48 -14.72
N ASP A 120 -5.35 20.14 -14.04
CA ASP A 120 -5.39 19.76 -12.63
C ASP A 120 -5.99 20.87 -11.74
N PHE A 121 -5.65 22.14 -12.01
CA PHE A 121 -6.25 23.28 -11.30
C PHE A 121 -7.75 23.45 -11.60
N LEU A 122 -8.19 23.26 -12.86
CA LEU A 122 -9.61 23.35 -13.21
C LEU A 122 -10.41 22.16 -12.69
N ASP A 123 -9.84 20.95 -12.73
CA ASP A 123 -10.48 19.76 -12.18
C ASP A 123 -10.64 19.90 -10.67
N TYR A 124 -9.64 20.46 -9.99
CA TYR A 124 -9.72 20.74 -8.57
C TYR A 124 -10.73 21.85 -8.25
N PHE A 125 -10.82 22.89 -9.08
CA PHE A 125 -11.88 23.91 -8.97
C PHE A 125 -13.27 23.26 -9.06
N TYR A 126 -13.51 22.41 -10.06
CA TYR A 126 -14.78 21.70 -10.21
C TYR A 126 -15.04 20.73 -9.04
N LYS A 127 -14.02 20.01 -8.59
CA LYS A 127 -14.10 19.13 -7.43
C LYS A 127 -14.53 19.90 -6.18
N ASN A 128 -13.97 21.06 -5.92
CA ASN A 128 -14.37 21.91 -4.79
C ASN A 128 -15.86 22.33 -4.88
N LEU A 129 -16.35 22.67 -6.06
CA LEU A 129 -17.77 22.98 -6.24
C LEU A 129 -18.66 21.77 -5.93
N THR A 130 -18.24 20.56 -6.31
CA THR A 130 -19.00 19.32 -6.04
C THR A 130 -18.91 18.88 -4.58
N ASP A 131 -17.75 18.95 -3.98
CA ASP A 131 -17.53 18.58 -2.57
C ASP A 131 -18.31 19.48 -1.60
N ASN A 132 -18.44 20.77 -1.96
CA ASN A 132 -19.25 21.73 -1.22
C ASN A 132 -20.73 21.73 -1.63
N SER A 133 -21.15 20.76 -2.46
CA SER A 133 -22.53 20.60 -2.93
C SER A 133 -23.09 21.85 -3.65
N VAL A 134 -22.22 22.67 -4.24
CA VAL A 134 -22.64 23.80 -5.10
C VAL A 134 -23.06 23.27 -6.47
N VAL A 135 -22.30 22.34 -7.04
CA VAL A 135 -22.74 21.50 -8.15
C VAL A 135 -23.23 20.17 -7.55
N VAL A 136 -24.51 19.86 -7.73
CA VAL A 136 -25.18 18.77 -7.04
C VAL A 136 -25.03 17.47 -7.82
N THR A 137 -24.19 16.56 -7.33
CA THR A 137 -23.94 15.25 -7.96
C THR A 137 -24.78 14.12 -7.36
N LYS A 138 -25.32 14.31 -6.15
CA LYS A 138 -26.17 13.34 -5.45
C LYS A 138 -27.33 14.07 -4.77
N SER A 139 -28.54 13.50 -4.83
CA SER A 139 -29.67 13.96 -4.00
C SER A 139 -29.41 13.63 -2.53
N SER A 140 -29.76 14.54 -1.62
CA SER A 140 -29.80 14.24 -0.18
C SER A 140 -31.09 13.49 0.17
N GLU A 141 -31.06 12.68 1.23
CA GLU A 141 -32.28 12.01 1.75
C GLU A 141 -33.36 13.02 2.18
N SER A 142 -32.95 14.27 2.51
CA SER A 142 -33.83 15.35 2.96
C SER A 142 -34.45 16.16 1.81
N ASP A 143 -33.92 16.08 0.59
CA ASP A 143 -34.44 16.81 -0.59
C ASP A 143 -34.28 16.00 -1.87
N SER A 144 -35.24 15.10 -2.09
CA SER A 144 -35.30 14.25 -3.29
C SER A 144 -35.82 15.00 -4.54
N SER A 145 -36.27 16.24 -4.39
CA SER A 145 -36.80 17.05 -5.50
C SER A 145 -35.70 17.81 -6.26
N ARG A 146 -34.51 17.93 -5.68
CA ARG A 146 -33.38 18.67 -6.25
C ARG A 146 -32.78 17.92 -7.42
N LYS A 147 -32.62 18.61 -8.56
CA LYS A 147 -31.98 18.02 -9.72
C LYS A 147 -30.49 17.84 -9.50
N THR A 148 -29.98 16.70 -9.95
CA THR A 148 -28.56 16.33 -9.87
C THR A 148 -27.94 16.23 -11.24
N VAL A 149 -26.61 16.30 -11.31
CA VAL A 149 -25.85 16.08 -12.55
C VAL A 149 -26.24 14.72 -13.16
N ASP A 150 -26.75 14.76 -14.39
CA ASP A 150 -26.99 13.56 -15.20
C ASP A 150 -25.71 13.16 -15.93
N THR A 151 -25.07 12.10 -15.47
CA THR A 151 -23.84 11.56 -16.09
C THR A 151 -24.07 10.94 -17.47
N SER A 152 -25.34 10.70 -17.87
CA SER A 152 -25.70 10.22 -19.19
C SER A 152 -25.85 11.36 -20.22
N ASP A 153 -25.95 12.62 -19.76
CA ASP A 153 -26.12 13.80 -20.57
C ASP A 153 -24.98 14.02 -21.58
N SER A 154 -25.32 14.46 -22.78
CA SER A 154 -24.36 14.63 -23.88
C SER A 154 -23.36 15.76 -23.64
N THR A 155 -23.79 16.85 -22.97
CA THR A 155 -22.92 17.99 -22.63
C THR A 155 -21.97 17.62 -21.49
N TYR A 156 -22.49 16.91 -20.48
CA TYR A 156 -21.62 16.34 -19.42
C TYR A 156 -20.55 15.43 -20.03
N LYS A 157 -20.93 14.48 -20.89
CA LYS A 157 -19.96 13.60 -21.57
C LYS A 157 -18.97 14.37 -22.42
N SER A 158 -19.41 15.43 -23.07
CA SER A 158 -18.56 16.29 -23.90
C SER A 158 -17.52 17.04 -23.05
N TYR A 159 -17.89 17.46 -21.83
CA TYR A 159 -17.00 18.06 -20.85
C TYR A 159 -15.98 17.03 -20.33
N VAL A 160 -16.43 15.90 -19.83
CA VAL A 160 -15.56 14.83 -19.31
C VAL A 160 -14.57 14.34 -20.37
N ASN A 161 -14.99 14.31 -21.63
CA ASN A 161 -14.12 13.99 -22.76
C ASN A 161 -13.19 15.15 -23.18
N GLY A 162 -13.21 16.29 -22.50
CA GLY A 162 -12.36 17.45 -22.77
C GLY A 162 -12.67 18.19 -24.10
N ASN A 163 -13.86 18.01 -24.67
CA ASN A 163 -14.26 18.61 -25.95
C ASN A 163 -14.86 20.00 -25.78
N ILE A 164 -15.30 20.36 -24.59
CA ILE A 164 -15.82 21.70 -24.26
C ILE A 164 -15.13 22.23 -23.01
N SER A 165 -15.14 23.55 -22.84
CA SER A 165 -14.58 24.19 -21.64
C SER A 165 -15.43 23.92 -20.40
N LEU A 166 -14.79 23.96 -19.22
CA LEU A 166 -15.48 23.95 -17.93
C LEU A 166 -16.46 25.10 -17.81
N SER A 167 -16.11 26.29 -18.35
CA SER A 167 -16.99 27.45 -18.41
C SER A 167 -18.30 27.12 -19.11
N LYS A 168 -18.24 26.55 -20.33
CA LYS A 168 -19.43 26.17 -21.09
C LYS A 168 -20.27 25.12 -20.35
N TYR A 169 -19.60 24.13 -19.74
CA TYR A 169 -20.28 23.09 -18.96
C TYR A 169 -21.01 23.68 -17.73
N LEU A 170 -20.37 24.56 -16.96
CA LEU A 170 -20.99 25.16 -15.77
C LEU A 170 -22.18 26.05 -16.10
N GLN A 171 -22.10 26.81 -17.20
CA GLN A 171 -23.26 27.60 -17.69
C GLN A 171 -24.43 26.67 -18.08
N TYR A 172 -24.14 25.54 -18.73
CA TYR A 172 -25.12 24.51 -19.00
C TYR A 172 -25.70 23.90 -17.71
N ALA A 173 -24.86 23.56 -16.73
CA ALA A 173 -25.30 23.03 -15.45
C ALA A 173 -26.26 23.97 -14.71
N ILE A 174 -26.04 25.29 -14.79
CA ILE A 174 -26.97 26.31 -14.27
C ILE A 174 -28.31 26.18 -14.98
N SER A 175 -28.32 26.09 -16.30
CA SER A 175 -29.56 25.99 -17.09
C SER A 175 -30.36 24.71 -16.84
N GLN A 176 -29.65 23.63 -16.43
CA GLN A 176 -30.25 22.35 -16.07
C GLN A 176 -30.68 22.28 -14.59
N GLN A 177 -30.44 23.33 -13.80
CA GLN A 177 -30.72 23.38 -12.36
C GLN A 177 -29.87 22.36 -11.55
N TRP A 178 -28.64 22.06 -12.01
CA TRP A 178 -27.68 21.21 -11.31
C TRP A 178 -26.81 21.98 -10.30
N VAL A 179 -27.02 23.32 -10.24
CA VAL A 179 -26.31 24.20 -9.30
C VAL A 179 -27.25 24.63 -8.18
N ASP A 180 -26.76 24.50 -6.95
CA ASP A 180 -27.45 24.98 -5.75
C ASP A 180 -27.25 26.49 -5.60
N LEU A 181 -28.29 27.27 -5.92
CA LEU A 181 -28.25 28.72 -5.87
C LEU A 181 -28.24 29.24 -4.42
N ASP A 182 -28.79 28.49 -3.46
CA ASP A 182 -28.81 28.88 -2.04
C ASP A 182 -27.39 28.97 -1.45
N ARG A 183 -26.44 28.23 -2.06
CA ARG A 183 -25.03 28.27 -1.69
C ARG A 183 -24.29 29.51 -2.18
N LEU A 184 -24.83 30.22 -3.16
CA LEU A 184 -24.16 31.33 -3.81
C LEU A 184 -24.50 32.71 -3.23
N ASP A 185 -25.16 32.74 -2.08
CA ASP A 185 -25.65 33.97 -1.46
C ASP A 185 -26.41 34.87 -2.49
N ILE A 186 -27.31 34.20 -3.22
CA ILE A 186 -28.21 34.83 -4.17
C ILE A 186 -29.50 35.12 -3.43
N GLY A 187 -29.76 36.40 -3.15
CA GLY A 187 -31.02 36.84 -2.56
C GLY A 187 -32.22 36.63 -3.47
N ASN A 188 -33.40 37.08 -3.06
CA ASN A 188 -34.67 36.94 -3.81
C ASN A 188 -34.77 37.77 -5.08
N ASP A 189 -33.68 38.34 -5.56
CA ASP A 189 -33.63 39.15 -6.78
C ASP A 189 -33.57 38.27 -8.04
N PHE A 190 -34.00 38.82 -9.15
CA PHE A 190 -33.93 38.16 -10.47
C PHE A 190 -32.53 38.31 -11.04
N TYR A 191 -31.81 37.19 -11.21
CA TYR A 191 -30.49 37.15 -11.83
C TYR A 191 -30.55 36.48 -13.22
N SER A 192 -29.83 37.05 -14.18
CA SER A 192 -29.55 36.36 -15.44
C SER A 192 -28.61 35.16 -15.26
N THR A 193 -28.62 34.22 -16.17
CA THR A 193 -27.68 33.06 -16.15
C THR A 193 -26.23 33.53 -16.11
N GLN A 194 -25.88 34.65 -16.72
CA GLN A 194 -24.52 35.19 -16.71
C GLN A 194 -24.14 35.76 -15.34
N GLU A 195 -25.04 36.39 -14.63
CA GLU A 195 -24.81 36.91 -13.27
C GLU A 195 -24.66 35.73 -12.28
N ILE A 196 -25.51 34.71 -12.39
CA ILE A 196 -25.40 33.48 -11.61
C ILE A 196 -24.05 32.82 -11.89
N TYR A 197 -23.65 32.70 -13.16
CA TYR A 197 -22.38 32.12 -13.55
C TYR A 197 -21.19 32.89 -12.94
N LYS A 198 -21.23 34.22 -12.98
CA LYS A 198 -20.20 35.05 -12.36
C LYS A 198 -20.09 34.80 -10.85
N LYS A 199 -21.23 34.76 -10.15
CA LYS A 199 -21.25 34.47 -8.70
C LYS A 199 -20.70 33.06 -8.41
N LEU A 200 -21.05 32.07 -9.24
CA LEU A 200 -20.52 30.70 -9.13
C LEU A 200 -18.99 30.66 -9.27
N VAL A 201 -18.44 31.37 -10.25
CA VAL A 201 -16.99 31.46 -10.46
C VAL A 201 -16.33 32.18 -9.30
N ASP A 202 -16.87 33.31 -8.86
CA ASP A 202 -16.31 34.06 -7.73
C ASP A 202 -16.31 33.23 -6.45
N TYR A 203 -17.42 32.56 -6.14
CA TYR A 203 -17.51 31.63 -5.00
C TYR A 203 -16.49 30.49 -5.09
N GLY A 204 -16.36 29.84 -6.24
CA GLY A 204 -15.40 28.76 -6.44
C GLY A 204 -13.94 29.23 -6.32
N ILE A 205 -13.62 30.44 -6.75
CA ILE A 205 -12.28 31.04 -6.56
C ILE A 205 -12.02 31.32 -5.08
N ASP A 206 -13.00 31.84 -4.35
CA ASP A 206 -12.86 32.10 -2.91
C ASP A 206 -12.62 30.78 -2.14
N LEU A 207 -13.29 29.69 -2.55
CA LEU A 207 -13.00 28.36 -2.01
C LEU A 207 -11.54 27.95 -2.27
N LEU A 208 -11.04 28.11 -3.52
CA LEU A 208 -9.66 27.76 -3.85
C LEU A 208 -8.64 28.59 -3.06
N GLU A 209 -8.87 29.89 -2.93
CA GLU A 209 -7.89 30.80 -2.28
C GLU A 209 -7.67 30.46 -0.80
N ASN A 210 -8.65 29.81 -0.14
CA ASN A 210 -8.59 29.42 1.27
C ASN A 210 -8.33 27.92 1.47
N ASP A 211 -8.06 27.17 0.41
CA ASP A 211 -7.92 25.72 0.46
C ASP A 211 -6.46 25.27 0.60
N THR A 212 -6.20 24.35 1.55
CA THR A 212 -4.86 23.83 1.82
C THR A 212 -4.37 22.90 0.72
N THR A 213 -5.25 22.13 0.10
CA THR A 213 -4.87 21.25 -1.03
C THR A 213 -4.48 22.09 -2.24
N PHE A 214 -5.24 23.15 -2.55
CA PHE A 214 -4.85 24.08 -3.61
C PHE A 214 -3.51 24.79 -3.28
N THR A 215 -3.27 25.14 -2.03
CA THR A 215 -1.97 25.66 -1.59
C THR A 215 -0.84 24.67 -1.92
N LYS A 216 -1.00 23.40 -1.59
CA LYS A 216 -0.03 22.36 -1.91
C LYS A 216 0.13 22.13 -3.41
N MET A 217 -0.95 22.22 -4.19
CA MET A 217 -0.88 22.16 -5.67
C MET A 217 -0.04 23.30 -6.25
N VAL A 218 -0.15 24.51 -5.71
CA VAL A 218 0.69 25.65 -6.13
C VAL A 218 2.16 25.39 -5.79
N TYR A 219 2.49 24.86 -4.61
CA TYR A 219 3.86 24.47 -4.27
C TYR A 219 4.39 23.35 -5.19
N SER A 220 3.56 22.35 -5.53
CA SER A 220 3.90 21.34 -6.53
C SER A 220 4.26 21.99 -7.87
N TYR A 221 3.42 22.90 -8.36
CA TYR A 221 3.67 23.65 -9.57
C TYR A 221 5.04 24.36 -9.50
N MET A 222 5.32 25.07 -8.39
CA MET A 222 6.60 25.77 -8.20
C MET A 222 7.81 24.83 -8.24
N ILE A 223 7.68 23.61 -7.69
CA ILE A 223 8.76 22.60 -7.69
C ILE A 223 9.03 22.13 -9.12
N TYR A 224 7.99 21.72 -9.85
CA TYR A 224 8.14 21.17 -11.19
C TYR A 224 8.48 22.23 -12.26
N HIS A 225 8.24 23.52 -11.94
CA HIS A 225 8.63 24.65 -12.79
C HIS A 225 9.90 25.40 -12.32
N TYR A 226 10.67 24.79 -11.40
CA TYR A 226 11.97 25.31 -10.91
C TYR A 226 11.90 26.63 -10.11
N GLU A 227 10.71 27.07 -9.69
CA GLU A 227 10.53 28.28 -8.86
C GLU A 227 10.90 28.03 -7.40
N LEU A 228 10.74 26.78 -6.92
CA LEU A 228 11.21 26.29 -5.63
C LEU A 228 12.22 25.16 -5.87
N SER A 229 13.49 25.42 -5.56
CA SER A 229 14.57 24.49 -5.85
C SER A 229 14.69 23.38 -4.80
N GLY A 230 15.22 22.22 -5.18
CA GLY A 230 15.55 21.16 -4.23
C GLY A 230 16.54 21.60 -3.15
N ARG A 231 17.38 22.62 -3.42
CA ARG A 231 18.25 23.23 -2.40
C ARG A 231 17.44 23.98 -1.35
N ASP A 232 16.48 24.78 -1.78
CA ASP A 232 15.63 25.52 -0.85
C ASP A 232 14.87 24.54 0.06
N ILE A 233 14.32 23.44 -0.51
CA ILE A 233 13.63 22.40 0.26
C ILE A 233 14.56 21.72 1.28
N CYS A 234 15.81 21.39 0.89
CA CYS A 234 16.78 20.83 1.85
C CYS A 234 17.15 21.80 2.97
N LEU A 235 17.18 23.10 2.71
CA LEU A 235 17.46 24.11 3.74
C LEU A 235 16.25 24.33 4.65
N LEU A 236 15.02 24.29 4.10
CA LEU A 236 13.78 24.37 4.88
C LEU A 236 13.65 23.23 5.90
N LEU A 237 14.11 22.02 5.55
CA LEU A 237 14.15 20.88 6.50
C LEU A 237 15.00 21.18 7.75
N PHE A 238 16.09 21.94 7.59
CA PHE A 238 16.88 22.39 8.74
C PHE A 238 16.19 23.53 9.52
N ASP A 239 15.59 24.49 8.78
CA ASP A 239 14.98 25.67 9.37
C ASP A 239 13.77 25.28 10.25
N GLN A 240 13.01 24.24 9.87
CA GLN A 240 11.88 23.72 10.65
C GLN A 240 12.27 22.68 11.71
N GLY A 241 13.53 22.22 11.70
CA GLY A 241 13.99 21.21 12.65
C GLY A 241 13.53 19.79 12.34
N ASP A 242 13.08 19.54 11.09
CA ASP A 242 12.63 18.21 10.64
C ASP A 242 13.77 17.20 10.55
N ILE A 243 15.00 17.69 10.48
CA ILE A 243 16.22 16.91 10.52
C ILE A 243 17.20 17.53 11.52
N LYS A 244 18.11 16.71 12.06
CA LYS A 244 19.10 17.19 13.01
C LYS A 244 19.98 18.28 12.41
N TYR A 245 20.01 19.46 13.03
CA TYR A 245 20.86 20.56 12.57
C TYR A 245 22.34 20.20 12.66
N ASN A 246 23.03 20.40 11.55
CA ASN A 246 24.48 20.27 11.43
C ASN A 246 25.00 21.45 10.59
N ALA A 247 25.75 22.34 11.22
CA ALA A 247 26.24 23.57 10.58
C ALA A 247 27.09 23.31 9.33
N GLN A 248 27.89 22.24 9.31
CA GLN A 248 28.71 21.87 8.16
C GLN A 248 27.83 21.37 7.01
N GLU A 249 26.89 20.45 7.27
CA GLU A 249 25.96 19.96 6.24
C GLU A 249 25.08 21.10 5.70
N TYR A 250 24.55 21.97 6.57
CA TYR A 250 23.80 23.17 6.17
C TYR A 250 24.62 24.04 5.21
N SER A 251 25.87 24.36 5.58
CA SER A 251 26.77 25.17 4.76
C SER A 251 27.08 24.51 3.42
N GLN A 252 27.32 23.18 3.41
CA GLN A 252 27.59 22.43 2.18
C GLN A 252 26.41 22.46 1.21
N VAL A 253 25.19 22.29 1.70
CA VAL A 253 23.96 22.39 0.88
C VAL A 253 23.76 23.80 0.38
N LYS A 254 23.89 24.81 1.26
CA LYS A 254 23.68 26.21 0.95
C LYS A 254 24.62 26.71 -0.16
N HIS A 255 25.90 26.30 -0.13
CA HIS A 255 26.88 26.71 -1.12
C HIS A 255 27.00 25.74 -2.32
N GLY A 256 26.15 24.72 -2.41
CA GLY A 256 26.09 23.79 -3.53
C GLY A 256 27.25 22.77 -3.59
N ILE A 257 28.01 22.61 -2.50
CA ILE A 257 29.07 21.61 -2.36
C ILE A 257 28.44 20.21 -2.31
N THR A 258 27.32 20.06 -1.60
CA THR A 258 26.51 18.85 -1.60
C THR A 258 25.23 19.10 -2.41
N SER A 259 24.97 18.24 -3.41
CA SER A 259 23.75 18.31 -4.19
C SER A 259 22.53 17.93 -3.33
N PRO A 260 21.34 18.52 -3.58
CA PRO A 260 20.09 18.14 -2.90
C PRO A 260 19.80 16.63 -3.00
N TYR A 261 20.03 16.03 -4.16
CA TYR A 261 19.90 14.58 -4.36
C TYR A 261 20.78 13.79 -3.38
N SER A 262 22.08 14.05 -3.37
CA SER A 262 23.01 13.33 -2.48
C SER A 262 22.71 13.55 -1.00
N PHE A 263 22.21 14.74 -0.66
CA PHE A 263 21.79 15.07 0.70
C PHE A 263 20.58 14.23 1.13
N LEU A 264 19.49 14.25 0.35
CA LEU A 264 18.28 13.50 0.69
C LEU A 264 18.52 11.98 0.71
N MET A 265 19.30 11.44 -0.24
CA MET A 265 19.67 10.03 -0.24
C MET A 265 20.34 9.60 1.09
N ARG A 266 21.22 10.48 1.65
CA ARG A 266 21.81 10.21 2.98
C ARG A 266 20.80 10.30 4.10
N LYS A 267 19.88 11.29 4.07
CA LYS A 267 18.88 11.48 5.11
C LYS A 267 17.87 10.32 5.15
N ILE A 268 17.42 9.84 3.98
CA ILE A 268 16.56 8.65 3.87
C ILE A 268 17.32 7.40 4.35
N LYS A 269 18.58 7.21 3.94
CA LYS A 269 19.39 6.07 4.36
C LYS A 269 19.58 6.00 5.89
N LYS A 270 19.63 7.15 6.55
CA LYS A 270 19.77 7.25 8.02
C LYS A 270 18.45 7.28 8.75
N LEU A 271 17.33 7.16 8.03
CA LEU A 271 15.98 7.29 8.56
C LEU A 271 15.72 8.63 9.27
N GLU A 272 16.49 9.68 8.94
CA GLU A 272 16.18 11.05 9.36
C GLU A 272 14.95 11.60 8.60
N ILE A 273 14.71 11.07 7.40
CA ILE A 273 13.47 11.18 6.63
C ILE A 273 13.04 9.75 6.30
N THR A 274 11.86 9.35 6.71
CA THR A 274 11.40 7.97 6.57
C THR A 274 10.54 7.77 5.31
N PRO A 275 10.49 6.55 4.76
CA PRO A 275 9.56 6.25 3.66
C PRO A 275 8.10 6.53 3.99
N GLY A 276 7.68 6.27 5.25
CA GLY A 276 6.33 6.54 5.73
C GLY A 276 5.99 8.04 5.77
N GLN A 277 6.97 8.91 6.02
CA GLN A 277 6.80 10.35 5.91
C GLN A 277 6.69 10.80 4.45
N LEU A 278 7.48 10.20 3.55
CA LEU A 278 7.46 10.55 2.13
C LEU A 278 6.21 10.03 1.41
N GLY A 279 5.64 8.90 1.82
CA GLY A 279 4.47 8.32 1.17
C GLY A 279 4.69 7.90 -0.29
N LEU A 280 5.94 7.69 -0.72
CA LEU A 280 6.33 7.26 -2.06
C LEU A 280 6.57 5.75 -2.09
N ASP A 281 6.15 5.08 -3.15
CA ASP A 281 6.25 3.63 -3.27
C ASP A 281 7.72 3.12 -3.35
N PRO A 282 8.08 2.10 -2.54
CA PRO A 282 7.30 1.57 -1.42
C PRO A 282 7.42 2.44 -0.17
N CYS A 283 6.31 2.67 0.51
CA CYS A 283 6.28 3.44 1.76
C CYS A 283 5.60 2.69 2.90
N SER A 284 5.25 1.42 2.70
CA SER A 284 4.44 0.69 3.68
C SER A 284 4.71 -0.81 3.66
N GLY A 285 4.37 -1.49 4.77
CA GLY A 285 4.50 -2.92 4.89
C GLY A 285 3.92 -3.49 6.16
N SER A 286 3.99 -4.82 6.28
CA SER A 286 3.63 -5.54 7.49
C SER A 286 4.53 -6.75 7.71
N ILE A 287 4.82 -7.04 8.99
CA ILE A 287 5.45 -8.28 9.43
C ILE A 287 4.56 -8.88 10.52
N ILE A 288 4.28 -10.18 10.40
CA ILE A 288 3.58 -10.94 11.42
C ILE A 288 4.43 -12.15 11.76
N VAL A 289 4.69 -12.33 13.04
CA VAL A 289 5.40 -13.49 13.58
C VAL A 289 4.45 -14.26 14.48
N THR A 290 4.26 -15.55 14.21
CA THR A 290 3.38 -16.41 15.01
C THR A 290 4.14 -17.60 15.56
N ASP A 291 3.75 -18.09 16.73
CA ASP A 291 4.16 -19.39 17.26
C ASP A 291 3.45 -20.49 16.47
N VAL A 292 4.22 -21.42 15.92
CA VAL A 292 3.72 -22.49 15.06
C VAL A 292 2.89 -23.52 15.83
N ASN A 293 3.10 -23.65 17.15
CA ASN A 293 2.50 -24.69 17.99
C ASN A 293 1.27 -24.22 18.77
N THR A 294 1.05 -22.88 18.86
CA THR A 294 -0.05 -22.33 19.64
C THR A 294 -0.96 -21.40 18.86
N GLY A 295 -0.45 -20.77 17.79
CA GLY A 295 -1.15 -19.70 17.09
C GLY A 295 -1.03 -18.31 17.76
N ASP A 296 -0.20 -18.19 18.82
CA ASP A 296 0.09 -16.90 19.43
C ASP A 296 0.78 -15.96 18.45
N VAL A 297 0.32 -14.74 18.38
CA VAL A 297 0.96 -13.69 17.61
C VAL A 297 2.07 -13.07 18.45
N LYS A 298 3.34 -13.28 18.08
CA LYS A 298 4.52 -12.78 18.79
C LYS A 298 4.92 -11.37 18.34
N ALA A 299 4.64 -11.01 17.10
CA ALA A 299 4.76 -9.66 16.58
C ALA A 299 3.72 -9.44 15.48
N MET A 300 3.15 -8.23 15.43
CA MET A 300 2.19 -7.80 14.42
C MET A 300 2.44 -6.35 14.06
N VAL A 301 3.29 -6.14 13.07
CA VAL A 301 3.79 -4.82 12.67
C VAL A 301 2.98 -4.25 11.53
N THR A 302 2.53 -3.01 11.69
CA THR A 302 2.08 -2.13 10.61
C THR A 302 3.10 -1.00 10.41
N TYR A 303 3.56 -0.80 9.18
CA TYR A 303 4.43 0.31 8.80
C TYR A 303 3.78 1.12 7.66
N PRO A 304 3.79 2.47 7.67
CA PRO A 304 4.15 3.29 8.82
C PRO A 304 3.09 3.23 9.92
N SER A 305 3.45 3.69 11.11
CA SER A 305 2.56 3.80 12.25
C SER A 305 2.54 5.23 12.78
N TYR A 306 1.78 5.47 13.84
CA TYR A 306 1.62 6.76 14.51
C TYR A 306 2.06 6.68 15.98
N ASP A 307 2.26 7.85 16.60
CA ASP A 307 2.58 7.94 18.02
C ASP A 307 1.32 7.72 18.86
N ASN A 308 1.26 6.57 19.54
CA ASN A 308 0.13 6.21 20.40
C ASN A 308 -0.08 7.20 21.55
N ASN A 309 0.99 7.84 22.07
CA ASN A 309 0.86 8.80 23.17
C ASN A 309 0.10 10.05 22.73
N LYS A 310 0.17 10.41 21.45
CA LYS A 310 -0.56 11.53 20.87
C LYS A 310 -2.00 11.19 20.49
N MET A 311 -2.31 9.91 20.37
CA MET A 311 -3.64 9.44 19.94
C MET A 311 -4.46 8.81 21.08
N ALA A 312 -3.81 8.42 22.18
CA ALA A 312 -4.48 7.80 23.33
C ALA A 312 -5.11 8.86 24.26
N ASN A 313 -6.22 8.50 24.93
CA ASN A 313 -6.97 9.31 25.86
C ASN A 313 -7.52 10.61 25.24
N GLN A 314 -6.68 11.62 25.05
CA GLN A 314 -7.04 12.85 24.34
C GLN A 314 -6.21 12.91 23.05
N VAL A 315 -6.92 12.95 21.92
CA VAL A 315 -6.28 13.04 20.61
C VAL A 315 -5.60 14.41 20.45
N ASP A 316 -4.31 14.42 20.12
CA ASP A 316 -3.59 15.59 19.67
C ASP A 316 -4.10 15.96 18.25
N SER A 317 -5.00 16.95 18.21
CA SER A 317 -5.65 17.35 16.95
C SER A 317 -4.66 17.88 15.92
N ASP A 318 -3.64 18.62 16.35
CA ASP A 318 -2.64 19.17 15.43
C ASP A 318 -1.81 18.04 14.80
N TYR A 319 -1.40 17.05 15.59
CA TYR A 319 -0.72 15.87 15.10
C TYR A 319 -1.59 15.06 14.12
N PHE A 320 -2.87 14.85 14.47
CA PHE A 320 -3.82 14.12 13.64
C PHE A 320 -4.05 14.78 12.28
N TYR A 321 -4.37 16.07 12.27
CA TYR A 321 -4.69 16.79 11.02
C TYR A 321 -3.44 17.09 10.18
N THR A 322 -2.29 17.33 10.81
CA THR A 322 -1.06 17.68 10.09
C THR A 322 -0.38 16.45 9.46
N TYR A 323 -0.31 15.31 10.19
CA TYR A 323 0.55 14.20 9.80
C TYR A 323 -0.16 12.90 9.49
N LEU A 324 -1.41 12.70 9.96
CA LEU A 324 -2.07 11.40 9.83
C LEU A 324 -3.21 11.38 8.82
N LYS A 325 -4.11 12.37 8.87
CA LYS A 325 -5.39 12.33 8.16
C LYS A 325 -5.23 12.16 6.64
N ASP A 326 -4.40 12.97 6.03
CA ASP A 326 -4.23 13.04 4.57
C ASP A 326 -2.85 12.53 4.11
N ASN A 327 -2.14 11.78 4.97
CA ASN A 327 -0.87 11.18 4.64
C ASN A 327 -1.05 10.04 3.64
N THR A 328 -0.39 10.13 2.49
CA THR A 328 -0.49 9.16 1.39
C THR A 328 -0.03 7.75 1.78
N ALA A 329 0.84 7.62 2.78
CA ALA A 329 1.26 6.32 3.32
C ALA A 329 0.21 5.67 4.25
N SER A 330 -0.91 6.36 4.54
CA SER A 330 -2.03 5.85 5.36
C SER A 330 -1.60 5.23 6.69
N PRO A 331 -0.99 6.00 7.61
CA PRO A 331 -0.47 5.47 8.89
C PRO A 331 -1.55 4.98 9.86
N LEU A 332 -2.81 5.37 9.66
CA LEU A 332 -3.95 4.90 10.45
C LEU A 332 -4.46 3.52 10.04
N LEU A 333 -4.06 3.02 8.87
CA LEU A 333 -4.48 1.71 8.39
C LEU A 333 -3.72 0.60 9.12
N ASN A 334 -4.42 -0.25 9.88
CA ASN A 334 -3.84 -1.48 10.42
C ASN A 334 -3.64 -2.50 9.30
N ARG A 335 -2.47 -2.48 8.66
CA ARG A 335 -2.17 -3.29 7.48
C ARG A 335 -2.25 -4.79 7.74
N PRO A 336 -1.74 -5.35 8.85
CA PRO A 336 -1.89 -6.76 9.16
C PRO A 336 -3.32 -7.27 9.07
N THR A 337 -4.29 -6.50 9.53
CA THR A 337 -5.68 -6.95 9.66
C THR A 337 -6.65 -6.35 8.66
N GLN A 338 -6.31 -5.24 8.00
CA GLN A 338 -7.27 -4.49 7.17
C GLN A 338 -6.84 -4.30 5.72
N GLN A 339 -5.56 -4.49 5.37
CA GLN A 339 -5.10 -4.35 3.99
C GLN A 339 -5.36 -5.63 3.20
N GLU A 340 -6.39 -5.62 2.36
CA GLU A 340 -6.73 -6.76 1.51
C GLU A 340 -5.92 -6.75 0.21
N ILE A 341 -5.23 -7.85 -0.06
CA ILE A 341 -4.35 -8.01 -1.22
C ILE A 341 -4.42 -9.43 -1.78
N ALA A 342 -4.19 -9.57 -3.09
CA ALA A 342 -4.10 -10.89 -3.72
C ALA A 342 -2.84 -11.63 -3.24
N PRO A 343 -2.93 -12.89 -2.79
CA PRO A 343 -1.80 -13.62 -2.20
C PRO A 343 -0.72 -14.00 -3.23
N GLY A 344 -1.06 -13.98 -4.52
CA GLY A 344 -0.16 -14.39 -5.58
C GLY A 344 0.39 -15.80 -5.36
N SER A 345 1.63 -16.03 -5.76
CA SER A 345 2.29 -17.36 -5.70
C SER A 345 2.40 -17.96 -4.29
N THR A 346 2.11 -17.21 -3.23
CA THR A 346 2.04 -17.79 -1.88
C THR A 346 0.83 -18.72 -1.70
N PHE A 347 -0.18 -18.62 -2.54
CA PHE A 347 -1.35 -19.50 -2.53
C PHE A 347 -1.06 -20.90 -3.13
N LYS A 348 0.05 -21.08 -3.83
CA LYS A 348 0.38 -22.32 -4.55
C LYS A 348 0.48 -23.57 -3.67
N MET A 349 0.75 -23.43 -2.36
CA MET A 349 0.71 -24.59 -1.46
C MET A 349 -0.71 -25.13 -1.29
N VAL A 350 -1.74 -24.26 -1.20
CA VAL A 350 -3.15 -24.71 -1.19
C VAL A 350 -3.48 -25.46 -2.47
N SER A 351 -3.10 -24.91 -3.62
CA SER A 351 -3.32 -25.54 -4.93
C SER A 351 -2.58 -26.88 -5.08
N SER A 352 -1.39 -26.99 -4.49
CA SER A 352 -0.62 -28.23 -4.44
C SER A 352 -1.33 -29.31 -3.62
N VAL A 353 -1.79 -28.95 -2.43
CA VAL A 353 -2.55 -29.87 -1.56
C VAL A 353 -3.84 -30.30 -2.25
N ALA A 354 -4.58 -29.35 -2.85
CA ALA A 354 -5.80 -29.63 -3.60
C ALA A 354 -5.54 -30.65 -4.74
N ALA A 355 -4.53 -30.40 -5.56
CA ALA A 355 -4.21 -31.25 -6.69
C ALA A 355 -3.80 -32.71 -6.28
N LEU A 356 -3.01 -32.83 -5.20
CA LEU A 356 -2.58 -34.10 -4.64
C LEU A 356 -3.75 -34.86 -4.00
N GLN A 357 -4.60 -34.18 -3.23
CA GLN A 357 -5.72 -34.84 -2.54
C GLN A 357 -6.90 -35.17 -3.43
N GLU A 358 -7.13 -34.41 -4.51
CA GLU A 358 -8.13 -34.76 -5.54
C GLU A 358 -7.61 -35.84 -6.50
N GLY A 359 -6.40 -36.36 -6.26
CA GLY A 359 -5.82 -37.45 -7.10
C GLY A 359 -5.44 -37.00 -8.52
N LEU A 360 -5.33 -35.71 -8.77
CA LEU A 360 -4.99 -35.18 -10.10
C LEU A 360 -3.53 -35.40 -10.47
N ILE A 361 -2.68 -35.49 -9.45
CA ILE A 361 -1.24 -35.80 -9.51
C ILE A 361 -0.82 -36.61 -8.29
N THR A 362 0.34 -37.26 -8.40
CA THR A 362 1.11 -37.83 -7.29
C THR A 362 2.33 -36.95 -7.02
N PRO A 363 3.04 -37.10 -5.88
CA PRO A 363 4.28 -36.33 -5.61
C PRO A 363 5.36 -36.50 -6.70
N SER A 364 5.36 -37.63 -7.44
CA SER A 364 6.30 -37.93 -8.53
C SER A 364 5.78 -37.55 -9.92
N SER A 365 4.51 -37.22 -10.06
CA SER A 365 3.94 -36.79 -11.35
C SER A 365 4.62 -35.51 -11.84
N THR A 366 4.92 -35.45 -13.13
CA THR A 366 5.53 -34.28 -13.76
C THR A 366 4.60 -33.60 -14.74
N VAL A 367 4.74 -32.28 -14.84
CA VAL A 367 4.13 -31.42 -15.86
C VAL A 367 5.23 -30.63 -16.54
N TYR A 368 5.23 -30.64 -17.88
CA TYR A 368 6.18 -29.86 -18.68
C TYR A 368 5.75 -28.38 -18.73
N ASP A 369 6.66 -27.47 -18.42
CA ASP A 369 6.43 -26.02 -18.55
C ASP A 369 6.56 -25.61 -20.01
N THR A 370 5.43 -25.28 -20.63
CA THR A 370 5.34 -24.79 -22.01
C THR A 370 5.55 -23.28 -22.13
N VAL A 371 5.90 -22.58 -21.04
CA VAL A 371 5.98 -21.12 -20.90
C VAL A 371 4.62 -20.43 -21.08
N THR A 372 3.82 -20.89 -22.03
CA THR A 372 2.45 -20.40 -22.30
C THR A 372 1.47 -21.55 -22.17
N PHE A 373 0.42 -21.37 -21.36
CA PHE A 373 -0.61 -22.37 -21.18
C PHE A 373 -1.70 -22.21 -22.26
N THR A 374 -1.79 -23.19 -23.18
CA THR A 374 -2.67 -23.08 -24.36
C THR A 374 -3.88 -24.01 -24.34
N LYS A 375 -4.00 -24.92 -23.33
CA LYS A 375 -5.08 -25.92 -23.25
C LYS A 375 -6.47 -25.30 -23.03
N ALA A 376 -6.57 -24.05 -22.59
CA ALA A 376 -7.81 -23.33 -22.32
C ALA A 376 -7.81 -21.96 -23.01
N PRO A 377 -8.04 -21.87 -24.33
CA PRO A 377 -7.93 -20.62 -25.11
C PRO A 377 -8.86 -19.50 -24.61
N ALA A 378 -10.02 -19.85 -24.04
CA ALA A 378 -10.96 -18.88 -23.45
C ALA A 378 -10.36 -18.03 -22.32
N TYR A 379 -9.26 -18.49 -21.71
CA TYR A 379 -8.53 -17.77 -20.65
C TYR A 379 -7.38 -16.89 -21.17
N GLY A 380 -7.28 -16.69 -22.51
CA GLY A 380 -6.30 -15.80 -23.13
C GLY A 380 -4.87 -16.32 -23.10
N SER A 381 -4.67 -17.65 -23.04
CA SER A 381 -3.35 -18.29 -23.05
C SER A 381 -2.35 -17.69 -22.04
N PRO A 382 -2.63 -17.79 -20.74
CA PRO A 382 -1.81 -17.17 -19.70
C PRO A 382 -0.39 -17.77 -19.68
N ARG A 383 0.59 -16.93 -19.29
CA ARG A 383 2.02 -17.26 -19.36
C ARG A 383 2.65 -17.47 -18.00
N CYS A 384 3.76 -18.22 -18.00
CA CYS A 384 4.67 -18.25 -16.87
C CYS A 384 5.33 -16.87 -16.68
N TRP A 385 5.82 -16.59 -15.48
CA TRP A 385 6.60 -15.39 -15.19
C TRP A 385 7.98 -15.44 -15.87
N SER A 386 8.52 -16.66 -16.05
CA SER A 386 9.76 -16.91 -16.79
C SER A 386 9.51 -16.88 -18.31
N THR A 387 10.46 -16.34 -19.04
CA THR A 387 10.48 -16.35 -20.52
C THR A 387 11.02 -17.64 -21.11
N SER A 388 11.68 -18.47 -20.29
CA SER A 388 12.19 -19.79 -20.65
C SER A 388 11.48 -20.89 -19.86
N SER A 389 11.43 -22.11 -20.44
CA SER A 389 10.82 -23.26 -19.80
C SER A 389 11.61 -23.71 -18.57
N HIS A 390 10.90 -24.07 -17.50
CA HIS A 390 11.47 -24.76 -16.33
C HIS A 390 11.61 -26.28 -16.55
N GLY A 391 11.25 -26.82 -17.74
CA GLY A 391 11.30 -28.26 -18.04
C GLY A 391 10.18 -29.05 -17.40
N ASN A 392 10.45 -30.31 -17.11
CA ASN A 392 9.52 -31.22 -16.42
C ASN A 392 9.60 -31.00 -14.92
N LEU A 393 8.50 -30.54 -14.29
CA LEU A 393 8.43 -30.23 -12.88
C LEU A 393 7.52 -31.20 -12.13
N THR A 394 7.98 -31.68 -10.99
CA THR A 394 7.12 -32.25 -9.95
C THR A 394 6.45 -31.09 -9.17
N VAL A 395 5.49 -31.42 -8.29
CA VAL A 395 4.86 -30.40 -7.44
C VAL A 395 5.89 -29.63 -6.57
N ALA A 396 6.90 -30.32 -6.03
CA ALA A 396 7.97 -29.67 -5.27
C ALA A 396 8.82 -28.73 -6.16
N GLY A 397 9.19 -29.14 -7.36
CA GLY A 397 9.90 -28.27 -8.32
C GLY A 397 9.03 -27.11 -8.80
N ALA A 398 7.72 -27.31 -8.96
CA ALA A 398 6.79 -26.24 -9.33
C ALA A 398 6.63 -25.19 -8.22
N ILE A 399 6.70 -25.58 -6.94
CA ILE A 399 6.75 -24.65 -5.80
C ILE A 399 8.09 -23.91 -5.79
N GLU A 400 9.22 -24.62 -5.95
CA GLU A 400 10.57 -24.07 -6.00
C GLU A 400 10.69 -22.95 -7.04
N HIS A 401 10.40 -23.25 -8.30
CA HIS A 401 10.48 -22.31 -9.43
C HIS A 401 9.25 -21.41 -9.57
N SER A 402 8.28 -21.53 -8.68
CA SER A 402 7.04 -20.76 -8.78
C SER A 402 6.37 -20.84 -10.16
N CYS A 403 6.41 -21.99 -10.85
CA CYS A 403 5.96 -22.16 -12.22
C CYS A 403 4.45 -21.96 -12.35
N ASN A 404 4.01 -20.91 -13.06
CA ASN A 404 2.59 -20.64 -13.27
C ASN A 404 1.92 -21.71 -14.15
N VAL A 405 2.60 -22.19 -15.20
CA VAL A 405 2.03 -23.18 -16.14
C VAL A 405 1.66 -24.46 -15.40
N PHE A 406 2.50 -24.94 -14.47
CA PHE A 406 2.16 -26.08 -13.64
C PHE A 406 0.82 -25.87 -12.90
N PHE A 407 0.65 -24.71 -12.28
CA PHE A 407 -0.56 -24.42 -11.49
C PHE A 407 -1.77 -24.06 -12.37
N TYR A 408 -1.60 -23.54 -13.57
CA TYR A 408 -2.68 -23.45 -14.57
C TYR A 408 -3.17 -24.84 -14.98
N GLU A 409 -2.25 -25.78 -15.17
CA GLU A 409 -2.61 -27.19 -15.42
C GLU A 409 -3.39 -27.79 -14.25
N MET A 410 -3.04 -27.46 -13.00
CA MET A 410 -3.81 -27.90 -11.83
C MET A 410 -5.21 -27.28 -11.83
N GLY A 411 -5.34 -26.01 -12.13
CA GLY A 411 -6.64 -25.33 -12.27
C GLY A 411 -7.49 -25.97 -13.38
N TYR A 412 -6.87 -26.26 -14.52
CA TYR A 412 -7.51 -26.94 -15.64
C TYR A 412 -8.07 -28.32 -15.23
N ARG A 413 -7.26 -29.13 -14.53
CA ARG A 413 -7.68 -30.46 -14.03
C ARG A 413 -8.73 -30.34 -12.93
N LEU A 414 -8.61 -29.40 -11.97
CA LEU A 414 -9.63 -29.17 -10.94
C LEU A 414 -10.99 -28.79 -11.56
N GLY A 415 -10.98 -28.04 -12.66
CA GLY A 415 -12.16 -27.67 -13.41
C GLY A 415 -12.64 -28.75 -14.41
N ASN A 416 -12.13 -29.99 -14.33
CA ASN A 416 -12.42 -31.09 -15.29
C ASN A 416 -12.22 -30.63 -16.74
N GLY A 417 -11.09 -29.99 -17.01
CA GLY A 417 -10.75 -29.43 -18.31
C GLY A 417 -10.72 -30.48 -19.40
N HIS A 418 -11.49 -30.26 -20.46
CA HIS A 418 -11.56 -31.13 -21.64
C HIS A 418 -11.85 -30.34 -22.90
N ASN A 419 -11.11 -30.60 -23.99
CA ASN A 419 -11.28 -29.90 -25.28
C ASN A 419 -11.38 -28.36 -25.17
N GLY A 420 -10.53 -27.74 -24.37
CA GLY A 420 -10.47 -26.28 -24.19
C GLY A 420 -11.54 -25.70 -23.27
N ARG A 421 -12.45 -26.52 -22.76
CA ARG A 421 -13.50 -26.07 -21.81
C ARG A 421 -13.09 -26.39 -20.38
N VAL A 422 -13.48 -25.54 -19.45
CA VAL A 422 -13.20 -25.68 -18.02
C VAL A 422 -14.47 -25.34 -17.24
N ASN A 423 -14.78 -26.13 -16.22
CA ASN A 423 -15.86 -25.83 -15.28
C ASN A 423 -15.31 -24.99 -14.12
N ASP A 424 -15.31 -23.66 -14.27
CA ASP A 424 -14.85 -22.73 -13.23
C ASP A 424 -15.54 -22.97 -11.89
N LYS A 425 -16.87 -23.03 -11.88
CA LYS A 425 -17.66 -23.20 -10.65
C LYS A 425 -17.28 -24.48 -9.89
N GLY A 426 -17.14 -25.59 -10.61
CA GLY A 426 -16.75 -26.88 -10.03
C GLY A 426 -15.30 -26.87 -9.54
N GLY A 427 -14.38 -26.30 -10.32
CA GLY A 427 -12.97 -26.16 -9.97
C GLY A 427 -12.75 -25.28 -8.75
N LEU A 428 -13.39 -24.11 -8.74
CA LEU A 428 -13.34 -23.17 -7.60
C LEU A 428 -13.94 -23.77 -6.33
N ALA A 429 -15.04 -24.53 -6.43
CA ALA A 429 -15.63 -25.22 -5.27
C ALA A 429 -14.66 -26.25 -4.65
N ARG A 430 -13.95 -27.03 -5.50
CA ARG A 430 -12.91 -27.95 -5.03
C ARG A 430 -11.74 -27.22 -4.39
N LEU A 431 -11.24 -26.15 -5.01
CA LEU A 431 -10.13 -25.36 -4.49
C LEU A 431 -10.50 -24.69 -3.15
N LYS A 432 -11.74 -24.16 -3.04
CA LYS A 432 -12.26 -23.52 -1.82
C LYS A 432 -12.28 -24.46 -0.62
N LYS A 433 -12.62 -25.74 -0.83
CA LYS A 433 -12.59 -26.76 0.22
C LYS A 433 -11.22 -26.81 0.93
N TYR A 434 -10.13 -26.75 0.14
CA TYR A 434 -8.78 -26.75 0.72
C TYR A 434 -8.42 -25.38 1.30
N ALA A 435 -8.78 -24.27 0.65
CA ALA A 435 -8.60 -22.93 1.22
C ALA A 435 -9.28 -22.80 2.59
N ASP A 436 -10.49 -23.36 2.75
CA ASP A 436 -11.19 -23.42 4.03
C ASP A 436 -10.42 -24.21 5.10
N MET A 437 -9.87 -25.39 4.74
CA MET A 437 -9.05 -26.17 5.66
C MET A 437 -7.82 -25.40 6.17
N PHE A 438 -7.25 -24.52 5.35
CA PHE A 438 -6.14 -23.63 5.71
C PHE A 438 -6.57 -22.34 6.38
N GLY A 439 -7.85 -22.16 6.67
CA GLY A 439 -8.39 -20.96 7.32
C GLY A 439 -8.42 -19.71 6.43
N LEU A 440 -8.49 -19.85 5.10
CA LEU A 440 -8.51 -18.73 4.17
C LEU A 440 -9.93 -18.33 3.72
N THR A 441 -10.97 -18.78 4.43
CA THR A 441 -12.37 -18.43 4.14
C THR A 441 -13.08 -17.75 5.29
N ASP A 442 -12.39 -17.57 6.41
CA ASP A 442 -12.89 -16.87 7.59
C ASP A 442 -11.78 -16.03 8.25
N LYS A 443 -12.16 -15.16 9.18
CA LYS A 443 -11.24 -14.31 9.94
C LYS A 443 -10.26 -15.14 10.76
N SER A 444 -9.08 -14.57 11.01
CA SER A 444 -7.96 -15.28 11.63
C SER A 444 -8.18 -15.70 13.09
N GLY A 445 -9.07 -15.03 13.79
CA GLY A 445 -9.35 -15.27 15.22
C GLY A 445 -8.82 -14.18 16.14
N VAL A 446 -7.97 -13.26 15.66
CA VAL A 446 -7.46 -12.16 16.50
C VAL A 446 -8.58 -11.27 17.02
N GLU A 447 -8.42 -10.75 18.24
CA GLU A 447 -9.45 -10.04 19.01
C GLU A 447 -9.69 -8.59 18.57
N ILE A 448 -9.05 -8.14 17.49
CA ILE A 448 -9.21 -6.78 16.96
C ILE A 448 -9.90 -6.78 15.59
N THR A 449 -10.29 -5.60 15.11
CA THR A 449 -10.97 -5.46 13.82
C THR A 449 -10.15 -6.02 12.68
N GLU A 450 -10.75 -6.91 11.91
CA GLU A 450 -10.16 -7.60 10.77
C GLU A 450 -11.12 -7.58 9.57
N SER A 451 -10.59 -7.32 8.36
CA SER A 451 -11.33 -7.47 7.09
C SER A 451 -11.71 -8.93 6.84
N ALA A 452 -12.86 -9.14 6.22
CA ALA A 452 -13.27 -10.49 5.84
C ALA A 452 -12.44 -11.00 4.66
N PRO A 453 -11.94 -12.25 4.68
CA PRO A 453 -11.20 -12.79 3.54
C PRO A 453 -12.11 -12.98 2.33
N HIS A 454 -11.60 -12.72 1.15
CA HIS A 454 -12.30 -12.98 -0.10
C HIS A 454 -11.62 -14.10 -0.89
N PHE A 455 -12.29 -15.27 -0.96
CA PHE A 455 -11.88 -16.35 -1.85
C PHE A 455 -12.37 -16.07 -3.27
N SER A 456 -11.53 -16.33 -4.27
CA SER A 456 -11.84 -16.06 -5.68
C SER A 456 -13.13 -16.72 -6.15
N THR A 457 -13.92 -15.98 -6.91
CA THR A 457 -15.19 -16.42 -7.51
C THR A 457 -15.11 -16.62 -9.03
N THR A 458 -13.97 -16.31 -9.63
CA THR A 458 -13.76 -16.34 -11.08
C THR A 458 -12.41 -16.97 -11.44
N ASP A 459 -12.29 -17.49 -12.65
CA ASP A 459 -11.02 -17.91 -13.27
C ASP A 459 -10.22 -18.91 -12.42
N ILE A 460 -10.61 -20.18 -12.46
CA ILE A 460 -9.92 -21.24 -11.69
C ILE A 460 -8.43 -21.35 -12.02
N LEU A 461 -8.00 -21.04 -13.25
CA LEU A 461 -6.60 -21.12 -13.64
C LEU A 461 -5.79 -20.07 -12.86
N ARG A 462 -6.19 -18.79 -12.92
CA ARG A 462 -5.52 -17.73 -12.19
C ARG A 462 -5.71 -17.83 -10.68
N SER A 463 -6.85 -18.36 -10.22
CA SER A 463 -7.07 -18.61 -8.79
C SER A 463 -6.07 -19.62 -8.22
N CYS A 464 -5.65 -20.63 -8.99
CA CYS A 464 -4.62 -21.59 -8.54
C CYS A 464 -3.21 -20.99 -8.36
N ILE A 465 -2.97 -19.79 -8.89
CA ILE A 465 -1.72 -19.05 -8.64
C ILE A 465 -1.91 -17.87 -7.67
N GLY A 466 -3.05 -17.81 -6.97
CA GLY A 466 -3.39 -16.78 -6.02
C GLY A 466 -3.74 -15.43 -6.65
N GLN A 467 -4.17 -15.45 -7.91
CA GLN A 467 -4.74 -14.31 -8.64
C GLN A 467 -6.26 -14.52 -8.78
N GLY A 468 -6.89 -14.02 -9.82
CA GLY A 468 -8.36 -13.98 -9.91
C GLY A 468 -8.90 -12.85 -9.04
N SER A 469 -9.92 -13.14 -8.24
CA SER A 469 -10.49 -12.16 -7.30
C SER A 469 -10.13 -12.45 -5.82
N HIS A 470 -9.06 -13.20 -5.55
CA HIS A 470 -8.60 -13.40 -4.18
C HIS A 470 -8.17 -12.10 -3.52
N ALA A 471 -8.61 -11.88 -2.27
CA ALA A 471 -8.15 -10.78 -1.42
C ALA A 471 -8.07 -11.24 0.04
N TYR A 472 -6.90 -11.10 0.66
CA TYR A 472 -6.64 -11.53 2.03
C TYR A 472 -5.86 -10.47 2.78
N ALA A 473 -6.18 -10.31 4.05
CA ALA A 473 -5.35 -9.54 4.97
C ALA A 473 -4.08 -10.35 5.34
N PRO A 474 -2.91 -9.71 5.56
CA PRO A 474 -1.67 -10.40 5.92
C PRO A 474 -1.79 -11.35 7.12
N ILE A 475 -2.65 -11.06 8.10
CA ILE A 475 -2.88 -11.94 9.26
C ILE A 475 -3.50 -13.30 8.87
N GLN A 476 -4.35 -13.31 7.83
CA GLN A 476 -4.94 -14.55 7.30
C GLN A 476 -3.86 -15.39 6.60
N LEU A 477 -2.94 -14.73 5.91
CA LEU A 477 -1.78 -15.40 5.31
C LEU A 477 -0.80 -15.91 6.37
N ALA A 478 -0.66 -15.22 7.51
CA ALA A 478 0.13 -15.67 8.65
C ALA A 478 -0.48 -16.94 9.28
N ARG A 479 -1.81 -16.99 9.51
CA ARG A 479 -2.50 -18.21 9.95
C ARG A 479 -2.29 -19.37 8.99
N TYR A 480 -2.41 -19.09 7.72
CA TYR A 480 -2.21 -20.06 6.66
C TYR A 480 -0.81 -20.66 6.67
N VAL A 481 0.25 -19.84 6.70
CA VAL A 481 1.63 -20.37 6.71
C VAL A 481 1.96 -21.09 8.03
N THR A 482 1.40 -20.66 9.16
CA THR A 482 1.47 -21.36 10.45
C THR A 482 0.89 -22.76 10.33
N THR A 483 -0.27 -22.91 9.67
CA THR A 483 -0.92 -24.20 9.41
C THR A 483 -0.07 -25.10 8.49
N VAL A 484 0.60 -24.51 7.49
CA VAL A 484 1.54 -25.26 6.66
C VAL A 484 2.74 -25.73 7.49
N ALA A 485 3.33 -24.84 8.29
CA ALA A 485 4.53 -25.10 9.08
C ALA A 485 4.37 -26.29 10.05
N ASN A 486 3.21 -26.41 10.70
CA ASN A 486 2.92 -27.49 11.67
C ASN A 486 2.25 -28.73 11.05
N SER A 487 2.27 -28.88 9.74
CA SER A 487 1.67 -30.01 9.01
C SER A 487 0.17 -30.14 9.25
N GLY A 488 -0.53 -29.01 9.33
CA GLY A 488 -1.98 -28.98 9.17
C GLY A 488 -2.84 -28.66 10.39
N THR A 489 -2.26 -28.29 11.53
CA THR A 489 -3.06 -27.78 12.64
C THR A 489 -3.37 -26.29 12.41
N CYS A 490 -4.60 -25.97 12.03
CA CYS A 490 -5.05 -24.59 11.86
C CYS A 490 -5.55 -24.04 13.19
N TYR A 491 -4.79 -23.11 13.76
CA TYR A 491 -5.18 -22.40 14.98
C TYR A 491 -6.01 -21.16 14.68
N ASP A 492 -6.91 -20.79 15.59
CA ASP A 492 -7.31 -19.40 15.71
C ASP A 492 -6.11 -18.63 16.28
N LEU A 493 -5.72 -17.56 15.60
CA LEU A 493 -4.64 -16.71 16.09
C LEU A 493 -5.13 -15.84 17.25
N THR A 494 -4.26 -15.50 18.18
CA THR A 494 -4.62 -14.68 19.36
C THR A 494 -3.53 -13.67 19.69
N LEU A 495 -3.96 -12.49 20.18
CA LEU A 495 -3.13 -11.45 20.75
C LEU A 495 -3.19 -11.48 22.29
N VAL A 496 -4.13 -12.23 22.88
CA VAL A 496 -4.36 -12.29 24.33
C VAL A 496 -3.70 -13.53 24.92
N ASP A 497 -2.79 -13.33 25.86
CA ASP A 497 -2.21 -14.40 26.71
C ASP A 497 -3.15 -14.69 27.89
N LYS A 498 -3.41 -13.69 28.72
CA LYS A 498 -4.29 -13.82 29.90
C LYS A 498 -4.86 -12.49 30.35
N ILE A 499 -5.91 -12.57 31.16
CA ILE A 499 -6.50 -11.41 31.85
C ILE A 499 -6.48 -11.68 33.35
N LYS A 500 -6.03 -10.68 34.15
CA LYS A 500 -6.09 -10.68 35.60
C LYS A 500 -7.00 -9.58 36.11
N ASP A 501 -7.70 -9.85 37.21
CA ASP A 501 -8.46 -8.82 37.92
C ASP A 501 -7.57 -7.91 38.77
N VAL A 502 -8.18 -6.94 39.44
CA VAL A 502 -7.50 -5.97 40.29
C VAL A 502 -6.76 -6.60 41.48
N ASP A 503 -7.14 -7.82 41.90
CA ASP A 503 -6.52 -8.58 42.99
C ASP A 503 -5.41 -9.51 42.46
N GLY A 504 -5.12 -9.47 41.16
CA GLY A 504 -4.10 -10.29 40.50
C GLY A 504 -4.53 -11.73 40.19
N LYS A 505 -5.82 -12.07 40.42
CA LYS A 505 -6.37 -13.38 40.10
C LYS A 505 -6.61 -13.50 38.59
N THR A 506 -6.19 -14.63 38.01
CA THR A 506 -6.44 -14.91 36.60
C THR A 506 -7.93 -15.12 36.34
N VAL A 507 -8.52 -14.25 35.53
CA VAL A 507 -9.91 -14.28 35.07
C VAL A 507 -10.03 -15.06 33.77
N LEU A 508 -9.06 -14.89 32.87
CA LEU A 508 -8.92 -15.62 31.62
C LEU A 508 -7.46 -16.07 31.48
N ASN A 509 -7.26 -17.34 31.18
CA ASN A 509 -5.99 -17.85 30.71
C ASN A 509 -6.24 -18.43 29.33
N ASN A 510 -5.67 -17.81 28.32
CA ASN A 510 -5.89 -18.26 26.95
C ASN A 510 -5.09 -19.54 26.68
N SER A 511 -5.58 -20.37 25.82
CA SER A 511 -4.92 -21.60 25.38
C SER A 511 -5.09 -21.74 23.87
N ALA A 512 -4.12 -22.42 23.25
CA ALA A 512 -4.15 -22.69 21.81
C ALA A 512 -5.51 -23.27 21.37
N LYS A 513 -6.20 -22.57 20.51
CA LYS A 513 -7.51 -22.97 20.00
C LYS A 513 -7.39 -23.51 18.59
N VAL A 514 -7.56 -24.81 18.45
CA VAL A 514 -7.54 -25.46 17.14
C VAL A 514 -8.88 -25.20 16.44
N ARG A 515 -8.86 -24.44 15.36
CA ARG A 515 -10.02 -24.22 14.49
C ARG A 515 -10.31 -25.50 13.67
N ASN A 516 -9.26 -26.10 13.12
CA ASN A 516 -9.40 -27.18 12.15
C ASN A 516 -8.07 -27.96 12.02
N LYS A 517 -8.15 -29.16 11.46
CA LYS A 517 -7.00 -29.97 11.06
C LYS A 517 -7.05 -30.32 9.57
N VAL A 518 -5.99 -30.01 8.86
CA VAL A 518 -5.80 -30.37 7.45
C VAL A 518 -5.29 -31.81 7.40
N ASN A 519 -6.22 -32.76 7.43
CA ASN A 519 -5.91 -34.18 7.41
C ASN A 519 -5.61 -34.64 5.98
N VAL A 520 -4.33 -34.65 5.60
CA VAL A 520 -3.85 -35.10 4.30
C VAL A 520 -2.69 -36.06 4.47
N ALA A 521 -2.37 -36.84 3.43
CA ALA A 521 -1.29 -37.82 3.48
C ALA A 521 0.06 -37.20 3.81
N THR A 522 0.88 -37.88 4.59
CA THR A 522 2.25 -37.46 4.94
C THR A 522 3.08 -37.12 3.70
N SER A 523 2.93 -37.88 2.62
CA SER A 523 3.61 -37.64 1.33
C SER A 523 3.22 -36.29 0.70
N THR A 524 2.00 -35.78 0.95
CA THR A 524 1.55 -34.46 0.51
C THR A 524 2.29 -33.37 1.27
N TRP A 525 2.38 -33.49 2.59
CA TRP A 525 3.16 -32.53 3.41
C TRP A 525 4.64 -32.55 3.03
N GLN A 526 5.24 -33.74 2.87
CA GLN A 526 6.63 -33.87 2.42
C GLN A 526 6.89 -33.16 1.09
N ALA A 527 5.98 -33.30 0.12
CA ALA A 527 6.12 -32.66 -1.19
C ALA A 527 6.03 -31.11 -1.08
N VAL A 528 5.08 -30.60 -0.30
CA VAL A 528 4.91 -29.14 -0.09
C VAL A 528 6.10 -28.56 0.68
N HIS A 529 6.47 -29.14 1.82
CA HIS A 529 7.59 -28.69 2.63
C HIS A 529 8.92 -28.75 1.87
N ASN A 530 9.16 -29.82 1.11
CA ASN A 530 10.35 -29.92 0.26
C ASN A 530 10.39 -28.82 -0.80
N GLY A 531 9.25 -28.50 -1.43
CA GLY A 531 9.15 -27.38 -2.37
C GLY A 531 9.49 -26.04 -1.69
N MET A 532 8.92 -25.77 -0.53
CA MET A 532 9.20 -24.56 0.25
C MET A 532 10.66 -24.49 0.76
N TYR A 533 11.24 -25.65 1.14
CA TYR A 533 12.66 -25.73 1.51
C TYR A 533 13.56 -25.35 0.33
N ARG A 534 13.27 -25.85 -0.87
CA ARG A 534 14.03 -25.58 -2.09
C ARG A 534 13.95 -24.10 -2.50
N VAL A 535 12.81 -23.42 -2.31
CA VAL A 535 12.71 -21.96 -2.55
C VAL A 535 13.78 -21.20 -1.77
N VAL A 536 14.01 -21.57 -0.50
CA VAL A 536 14.93 -20.84 0.39
C VAL A 536 16.38 -21.30 0.25
N ASN A 537 16.60 -22.60 -0.02
CA ASN A 537 17.94 -23.21 0.03
C ASN A 537 18.46 -23.61 -1.38
N GLY A 538 17.64 -23.49 -2.42
CA GLY A 538 18.01 -23.78 -3.80
C GLY A 538 18.87 -22.68 -4.44
N ALA A 539 19.26 -22.89 -5.69
CA ALA A 539 20.20 -22.01 -6.41
C ALA A 539 19.69 -20.59 -6.61
N GLU A 540 18.37 -20.39 -6.73
CA GLU A 540 17.78 -19.09 -7.05
C GLU A 540 17.86 -18.10 -5.88
N HIS A 541 17.60 -18.55 -4.65
CA HIS A 541 17.52 -17.68 -3.48
C HIS A 541 18.45 -18.08 -2.31
N GLY A 542 19.17 -19.19 -2.43
CA GLY A 542 19.99 -19.75 -1.35
C GLY A 542 21.06 -18.78 -0.80
N SER A 543 21.51 -17.85 -1.63
CA SER A 543 22.45 -16.79 -1.20
C SER A 543 21.89 -15.85 -0.13
N ILE A 544 20.55 -15.63 -0.13
CA ILE A 544 19.90 -14.73 0.84
C ILE A 544 20.03 -15.28 2.27
N PHE A 545 19.88 -16.59 2.45
CA PHE A 545 19.98 -17.27 3.75
C PHE A 545 21.35 -17.94 4.01
N ALA A 546 22.34 -17.66 3.15
CA ALA A 546 23.68 -18.21 3.30
C ALA A 546 24.30 -17.80 4.67
N GLY A 547 24.99 -18.74 5.30
CA GLY A 547 25.65 -18.51 6.59
C GLY A 547 24.76 -18.62 7.83
N MET A 548 23.45 -18.77 7.68
CA MET A 548 22.57 -19.04 8.82
C MET A 548 22.76 -20.47 9.35
N LYS A 549 22.80 -20.61 10.68
CA LYS A 549 23.00 -21.92 11.35
C LYS A 549 21.82 -22.87 11.18
N LYS A 550 20.60 -22.31 11.09
CA LYS A 550 19.36 -23.07 10.92
C LYS A 550 18.91 -23.01 9.45
N LYS A 551 18.14 -24.02 9.04
CA LYS A 551 17.49 -24.04 7.75
C LYS A 551 16.04 -23.55 7.86
N PHE A 552 15.56 -22.91 6.81
CA PHE A 552 14.23 -22.31 6.74
C PHE A 552 13.51 -22.78 5.48
N ALA A 553 12.20 -22.67 5.51
CA ALA A 553 11.37 -22.94 4.34
C ALA A 553 10.38 -21.79 4.12
N GLY A 554 10.02 -21.53 2.89
CA GLY A 554 9.11 -20.43 2.61
C GLY A 554 8.65 -20.41 1.16
N LYS A 555 7.76 -19.49 0.85
CA LYS A 555 7.28 -19.24 -0.50
C LYS A 555 7.26 -17.75 -0.79
N THR A 556 7.89 -17.39 -1.88
CA THR A 556 7.85 -16.04 -2.44
C THR A 556 6.54 -15.79 -3.17
N GLY A 557 6.06 -14.57 -3.12
CA GLY A 557 4.95 -14.10 -3.93
C GLY A 557 5.28 -12.74 -4.54
N THR A 558 4.97 -12.59 -5.80
CA THR A 558 5.00 -11.32 -6.50
C THR A 558 3.63 -11.16 -7.15
N ALA A 559 2.86 -10.17 -6.72
CA ALA A 559 1.54 -9.90 -7.27
C ALA A 559 1.54 -8.55 -7.97
N GLN A 560 1.07 -8.54 -9.20
CA GLN A 560 0.84 -7.31 -9.96
C GLN A 560 -0.60 -6.87 -9.74
N GLN A 561 -0.79 -5.64 -9.27
CA GLN A 561 -2.12 -5.04 -9.14
C GLN A 561 -2.49 -4.25 -10.39
N ASN A 562 -1.58 -3.42 -10.88
CA ASN A 562 -1.70 -2.65 -12.12
C ASN A 562 -0.31 -2.36 -12.70
N THR A 563 -0.23 -1.59 -13.77
CA THR A 563 1.04 -1.22 -14.41
C THR A 563 1.61 0.12 -13.96
N LEU A 564 0.88 0.86 -13.11
CA LEU A 564 1.27 2.20 -12.64
C LEU A 564 2.11 2.15 -11.37
N HIS A 565 2.08 1.02 -10.65
CA HIS A 565 2.81 0.81 -9.41
C HIS A 565 3.72 -0.41 -9.52
N PRO A 566 4.82 -0.48 -8.75
CA PRO A 566 5.64 -1.67 -8.65
C PRO A 566 4.85 -2.87 -8.12
N ASN A 567 5.33 -4.08 -8.39
CA ASN A 567 4.72 -5.30 -7.87
C ASN A 567 4.78 -5.35 -6.34
N HIS A 568 3.79 -5.97 -5.72
CA HIS A 568 3.84 -6.30 -4.30
C HIS A 568 4.85 -7.42 -4.04
N ALA A 569 5.57 -7.33 -2.93
CA ALA A 569 6.56 -8.32 -2.50
C ALA A 569 6.05 -9.07 -1.27
N TYR A 570 6.03 -10.40 -1.36
CA TYR A 570 5.58 -11.29 -0.29
C TYR A 570 6.63 -12.35 0.01
N PHE A 571 6.73 -12.71 1.28
CA PHE A 571 7.39 -13.93 1.70
C PHE A 571 6.68 -14.53 2.91
N LEU A 572 6.14 -15.73 2.73
CA LEU A 572 5.55 -16.54 3.79
C LEU A 572 6.51 -17.67 4.11
N SER A 573 6.93 -17.77 5.36
CA SER A 573 8.01 -18.68 5.75
C SER A 573 7.87 -19.21 7.16
N TYR A 574 8.65 -20.22 7.48
CA TYR A 574 8.73 -20.78 8.82
C TYR A 574 10.14 -21.34 9.12
N GLY A 575 10.45 -21.47 10.36
CA GLY A 575 11.71 -22.02 10.82
C GLY A 575 11.78 -22.37 12.30
N PRO A 576 12.79 -23.21 12.64
CA PRO A 576 13.66 -24.00 11.78
C PRO A 576 12.88 -25.03 10.93
N TYR A 577 13.44 -25.46 9.79
CA TYR A 577 12.75 -26.40 8.88
C TYR A 577 12.42 -27.75 9.51
N GLU A 578 13.39 -28.33 10.26
CA GLU A 578 13.25 -29.65 10.87
C GLU A 578 12.31 -29.64 12.10
N ASN A 579 12.25 -28.54 12.83
CA ASN A 579 11.40 -28.36 14.02
C ASN A 579 10.88 -26.94 14.06
N PRO A 580 9.81 -26.64 13.32
CA PRO A 580 9.26 -25.29 13.22
C PRO A 580 8.83 -24.72 14.57
N GLN A 581 9.30 -23.50 14.88
CA GLN A 581 8.98 -22.76 16.10
C GLN A 581 8.15 -21.53 15.79
N ILE A 582 8.58 -20.75 14.81
CA ILE A 582 7.86 -19.56 14.38
C ILE A 582 7.60 -19.57 12.86
N SER A 583 6.54 -18.91 12.48
CA SER A 583 6.32 -18.49 11.08
C SER A 583 6.46 -16.97 10.95
N VAL A 584 6.89 -16.52 9.78
CA VAL A 584 7.03 -15.11 9.44
C VAL A 584 6.29 -14.82 8.14
N SER A 585 5.32 -13.92 8.20
CA SER A 585 4.63 -13.35 7.04
C SER A 585 5.13 -11.93 6.84
N CYS A 586 5.90 -11.68 5.78
CA CYS A 586 6.39 -10.36 5.40
C CYS A 586 5.73 -9.91 4.11
N VAL A 587 5.11 -8.73 4.14
CA VAL A 587 4.40 -8.14 3.01
C VAL A 587 4.85 -6.70 2.84
N ILE A 588 5.36 -6.36 1.65
CA ILE A 588 5.75 -5.00 1.27
C ILE A 588 4.96 -4.63 0.00
N PRO A 589 3.84 -3.91 0.14
CA PRO A 589 3.12 -3.39 -1.02
C PRO A 589 4.06 -2.53 -1.89
N ASN A 590 3.95 -2.70 -3.20
CA ASN A 590 4.78 -2.01 -4.18
C ASN A 590 6.30 -2.19 -3.97
N GLY A 591 6.69 -3.33 -3.37
CA GLY A 591 8.07 -3.63 -2.96
C GLY A 591 8.98 -4.16 -4.08
N TYR A 592 8.56 -4.08 -5.35
CA TYR A 592 9.28 -4.47 -6.56
C TYR A 592 9.51 -5.98 -6.71
N THR A 593 10.22 -6.61 -5.80
CA THR A 593 10.58 -8.03 -5.85
C THR A 593 10.46 -8.71 -4.49
N SER A 594 10.00 -9.95 -4.50
CA SER A 594 9.87 -10.78 -3.30
C SER A 594 11.20 -11.04 -2.57
N SER A 595 12.35 -10.87 -3.23
CA SER A 595 13.66 -10.99 -2.59
C SER A 595 13.81 -10.04 -1.40
N TYR A 596 13.24 -8.83 -1.48
CA TYR A 596 13.28 -7.87 -0.38
C TYR A 596 12.46 -8.34 0.84
N ALA A 597 11.31 -8.96 0.61
CA ALA A 597 10.53 -9.57 1.69
C ALA A 597 11.25 -10.79 2.31
N MET A 598 11.97 -11.58 1.49
CA MET A 598 12.82 -12.66 1.97
C MET A 598 13.97 -12.16 2.84
N GLU A 599 14.67 -11.11 2.42
CA GLU A 599 15.75 -10.51 3.17
C GLU A 599 15.25 -9.94 4.51
N CYS A 600 14.10 -9.30 4.52
CA CYS A 600 13.47 -8.81 5.73
C CYS A 600 13.14 -9.95 6.71
N ALA A 601 12.52 -11.02 6.22
CA ALA A 601 12.22 -12.21 7.04
C ALA A 601 13.49 -12.92 7.55
N ARG A 602 14.55 -12.98 6.74
CA ARG A 602 15.88 -13.48 7.19
C ARG A 602 16.37 -12.66 8.37
N ASP A 603 16.29 -11.34 8.32
CA ASP A 603 16.77 -10.46 9.38
C ASP A 603 15.96 -10.67 10.67
N VAL A 604 14.63 -10.90 10.57
CA VAL A 604 13.78 -11.32 11.70
C VAL A 604 14.25 -12.65 12.30
N TYR A 605 14.54 -13.65 11.47
CA TYR A 605 15.07 -14.94 11.96
C TYR A 605 16.45 -14.80 12.61
N GLN A 606 17.34 -13.98 12.06
CA GLN A 606 18.66 -13.71 12.64
C GLN A 606 18.52 -13.10 14.04
N TYR A 607 17.61 -12.16 14.21
CA TYR A 607 17.32 -11.58 15.51
C TYR A 607 16.71 -12.60 16.47
N TYR A 608 15.64 -13.24 16.09
CA TYR A 608 14.89 -14.18 16.94
C TYR A 608 15.73 -15.36 17.42
N PHE A 609 16.59 -15.91 16.59
CA PHE A 609 17.46 -17.04 16.93
C PHE A 609 18.85 -16.63 17.48
N GLY A 610 19.10 -15.33 17.64
CA GLY A 610 20.34 -14.81 18.22
C GLY A 610 21.57 -14.96 17.33
N ASP A 611 21.40 -15.13 16.02
CA ASP A 611 22.52 -15.23 15.07
C ASP A 611 23.17 -13.86 14.78
N LYS A 612 22.48 -12.77 15.05
CA LYS A 612 22.96 -11.39 14.92
C LYS A 612 22.37 -10.53 16.04
N LYS A 613 23.23 -9.76 16.74
CA LYS A 613 22.74 -8.63 17.54
C LYS A 613 22.44 -7.51 16.56
N VAL A 614 21.17 -7.14 16.44
CA VAL A 614 20.80 -5.96 15.67
C VAL A 614 20.97 -4.74 16.56
N SER A 615 21.51 -3.65 16.04
CA SER A 615 21.59 -2.39 16.77
C SER A 615 20.18 -1.86 16.95
N GLY A 616 19.62 -1.94 18.16
CA GLY A 616 18.28 -1.47 18.45
C GLY A 616 18.11 0.00 18.10
N GLY A 617 17.48 0.27 16.97
CA GLY A 617 16.89 1.55 16.67
C GLY A 617 15.50 1.58 17.30
N LYS A 618 15.09 2.72 17.84
CA LYS A 618 13.70 2.89 18.27
C LYS A 618 12.80 2.96 17.04
N ALA A 619 11.64 2.30 17.10
CA ALA A 619 10.61 2.45 16.09
C ALA A 619 10.23 3.93 15.92
N THR A 620 10.08 4.36 14.68
CA THR A 620 9.67 5.73 14.35
C THR A 620 8.17 5.79 14.05
N SER A 621 7.60 6.98 14.11
CA SER A 621 6.23 7.25 13.66
C SER A 621 6.21 8.43 12.70
N VAL A 622 5.19 8.55 11.85
CA VAL A 622 5.03 9.73 11.01
C VAL A 622 4.89 10.99 11.88
N GLY A 623 5.43 12.11 11.42
CA GLY A 623 5.44 13.36 12.19
C GLY A 623 6.41 13.39 13.38
N ARG A 624 7.30 12.41 13.47
CA ARG A 624 8.37 12.37 14.48
C ARG A 624 9.73 12.45 13.79
N TYR A 625 10.60 13.30 14.31
CA TYR A 625 11.99 13.33 13.88
C TYR A 625 12.71 12.03 14.29
N ALA A 626 13.22 11.30 13.29
CA ALA A 626 13.97 10.05 13.53
C ALA A 626 15.36 10.37 14.10
N GLY A 627 15.50 10.46 15.39
CA GLY A 627 16.77 10.77 16.06
C GLY A 627 16.64 11.67 17.28
N THR A 628 15.43 12.09 17.64
CA THR A 628 15.20 12.66 18.97
C THR A 628 15.14 11.53 19.98
N ASN A 629 16.13 11.49 20.90
CA ASN A 629 16.05 10.67 22.11
C ASN A 629 15.09 11.38 23.07
N ASP A 630 13.87 10.92 23.18
CA ASP A 630 12.99 11.14 24.31
C ASP A 630 12.75 9.83 25.04
#